data_a09f2bc8fc0506023bbf3b8a55dfb6fe
#
_entry.id   a09f2bc8fc0506023bbf3b8a55dfb6fe
#
_cell.length_a   1.000
_cell.length_b   1.000
_cell.length_c   1.000
_cell.angle_alpha   90.00
_cell.angle_beta   90.00
_cell.angle_gamma   90.00
#
_symmetry.space_group_name_H-M   'P 1'
#
loop_
_entity.id
_entity.type
_entity.pdbx_description
1 polymer ?
#
loop_
_entity_poly.entity_id
_entity_poly.type
_entity_poly.pdbx_seq_one_letter_code
_entity_poly.pdbx_strand_id
1 'polypeptide(L)'
;MKETARNILKRNFDTEKLNEKWVSDITYIWTRKDGWCYLSSIMDLHSRRIISHKVGKFMDIKLVIDTLKMAIYKRGDITDLIIHTDRGSQYMSKEYRKFCAKKGISISYSRKGNPYDNACIESFHATLKKEYVHNENFENLESLRSGMYEYIEIWYNNSRIHSKIGFTSPNEYEESIKKGNKEIA
;
A
#
# COMPACT_ATOMS: atom_id res chain seq x y z
N MET A 1 -17.64 24.07 3.11
CA MET A 1 -18.34 22.86 2.64
C MET A 1 -17.64 21.63 3.21
N LYS A 2 -18.35 20.72 3.88
CA LYS A 2 -17.79 19.41 4.28
C LYS A 2 -17.54 18.62 3.00
N GLU A 3 -16.29 18.46 2.63
CA GLU A 3 -15.88 17.59 1.55
C GLU A 3 -16.29 16.16 1.91
N THR A 4 -17.32 15.67 1.24
CA THR A 4 -17.85 14.32 1.51
C THR A 4 -16.85 13.29 1.02
N ALA A 5 -16.40 12.41 1.92
CA ALA A 5 -15.56 11.26 1.56
C ALA A 5 -16.26 10.39 0.50
N ARG A 6 -15.84 10.48 -0.75
CA ARG A 6 -16.46 9.77 -1.88
C ARG A 6 -15.70 8.49 -2.18
N ASN A 7 -16.43 7.43 -2.52
CA ASN A 7 -15.84 6.24 -3.10
C ASN A 7 -15.73 6.43 -4.63
N ILE A 8 -14.58 6.88 -5.10
CA ILE A 8 -14.31 7.07 -6.54
C ILE A 8 -14.02 5.72 -7.19
N LEU A 9 -13.30 4.84 -6.48
CA LEU A 9 -12.88 3.53 -6.98
C LEU A 9 -14.06 2.59 -7.28
N LYS A 10 -15.13 2.64 -6.44
CA LYS A 10 -16.37 1.84 -6.61
C LYS A 10 -16.12 0.35 -6.85
N ARG A 11 -15.09 -0.22 -6.22
CA ARG A 11 -14.60 -1.61 -6.41
C ARG A 11 -14.08 -1.91 -7.82
N ASN A 12 -13.85 -0.91 -8.64
CA ASN A 12 -13.17 -1.09 -9.91
C ASN A 12 -11.66 -1.15 -9.66
N PHE A 13 -11.17 -2.35 -9.37
CA PHE A 13 -9.75 -2.63 -9.11
C PHE A 13 -8.96 -2.89 -10.40
N ASP A 14 -9.62 -2.89 -11.55
CA ASP A 14 -8.95 -3.05 -12.84
C ASP A 14 -8.23 -1.75 -13.22
N THR A 15 -7.08 -1.91 -13.83
CA THR A 15 -6.17 -0.83 -14.21
C THR A 15 -5.55 -1.13 -15.56
N GLU A 16 -5.27 -0.09 -16.33
CA GLU A 16 -4.64 -0.22 -17.65
C GLU A 16 -3.11 -0.02 -17.57
N LYS A 17 -2.63 0.71 -16.56
CA LYS A 17 -1.21 1.05 -16.43
C LYS A 17 -0.76 1.12 -14.97
N LEU A 18 0.55 1.08 -14.77
CA LEU A 18 1.17 1.37 -13.48
C LEU A 18 0.82 2.78 -13.00
N ASN A 19 0.73 2.97 -11.69
CA ASN A 19 0.47 4.26 -11.04
C ASN A 19 -0.91 4.88 -11.36
N GLU A 20 -1.85 4.11 -11.90
CA GLU A 20 -3.22 4.57 -12.11
C GLU A 20 -4.02 4.57 -10.80
N LYS A 21 -3.95 3.46 -10.07
CA LYS A 21 -4.68 3.29 -8.81
C LYS A 21 -3.78 2.62 -7.76
N TRP A 22 -3.63 3.29 -6.64
CA TRP A 22 -2.98 2.73 -5.45
C TRP A 22 -4.01 2.48 -4.35
N VAL A 23 -3.75 1.49 -3.52
CA VAL A 23 -4.50 1.25 -2.28
C VAL A 23 -3.56 1.38 -1.09
N SER A 24 -4.06 1.95 0.00
CA SER A 24 -3.29 2.14 1.23
C SER A 24 -4.11 1.74 2.44
N ASP A 25 -3.44 1.11 3.39
CA ASP A 25 -4.03 0.69 4.66
C ASP A 25 -2.97 0.55 5.75
N ILE A 26 -3.43 0.47 7.00
CA ILE A 26 -2.59 0.25 8.18
C ILE A 26 -3.01 -1.06 8.84
N THR A 27 -2.02 -1.91 9.15
CA THR A 27 -2.23 -3.05 10.03
C THR A 27 -1.34 -2.94 11.26
N TYR A 28 -1.64 -3.73 12.30
CA TYR A 28 -0.88 -3.73 13.55
C TYR A 28 -0.23 -5.10 13.78
N ILE A 29 0.96 -5.07 14.40
CA ILE A 29 1.79 -6.24 14.70
C ILE A 29 2.36 -6.06 16.09
N TRP A 30 2.31 -7.12 16.89
CA TRP A 30 2.82 -7.09 18.26
C TRP A 30 4.33 -7.34 18.31
N THR A 31 5.01 -6.62 19.19
CA THR A 31 6.42 -6.85 19.55
C THR A 31 6.56 -6.99 21.07
N ARG A 32 7.56 -7.75 21.52
CA ARG A 32 7.71 -8.07 22.95
C ARG A 32 8.01 -6.85 23.81
N LYS A 33 8.92 -5.96 23.35
CA LYS A 33 9.37 -4.79 24.11
C LYS A 33 8.56 -3.53 23.85
N ASP A 34 8.11 -3.32 22.60
CA ASP A 34 7.45 -2.07 22.22
C ASP A 34 5.91 -2.18 22.17
N GLY A 35 5.35 -3.39 22.36
CA GLY A 35 3.92 -3.62 22.27
C GLY A 35 3.39 -3.53 20.84
N TRP A 36 2.21 -2.97 20.66
CA TRP A 36 1.62 -2.80 19.34
C TRP A 36 2.40 -1.78 18.50
N CYS A 37 2.84 -2.24 17.35
CA CYS A 37 3.44 -1.44 16.29
C CYS A 37 2.55 -1.47 15.04
N TYR A 38 2.72 -0.50 14.15
CA TYR A 38 1.82 -0.27 13.03
C TYR A 38 2.59 -0.28 11.72
N LEU A 39 2.09 -1.07 10.77
CA LEU A 39 2.62 -1.14 9.40
C LEU A 39 1.64 -0.40 8.47
N SER A 40 2.09 0.70 7.89
CA SER A 40 1.41 1.36 6.78
C SER A 40 1.99 0.86 5.46
N SER A 41 1.13 0.49 4.52
CA SER A 41 1.53 -0.08 3.23
C SER A 41 0.79 0.61 2.09
N ILE A 42 1.44 0.73 0.93
CA ILE A 42 0.84 1.20 -0.32
C ILE A 42 1.11 0.17 -1.41
N MET A 43 0.05 -0.29 -2.08
CA MET A 43 0.10 -1.24 -3.18
C MET A 43 -0.35 -0.58 -4.48
N ASP A 44 0.36 -0.85 -5.58
CA ASP A 44 -0.11 -0.57 -6.93
C ASP A 44 -1.09 -1.67 -7.36
N LEU A 45 -2.29 -1.32 -7.76
CA LEU A 45 -3.31 -2.29 -8.17
C LEU A 45 -2.98 -2.98 -9.49
N HIS A 46 -2.16 -2.36 -10.36
CA HIS A 46 -1.79 -2.94 -11.63
C HIS A 46 -0.81 -4.10 -11.50
N SER A 47 0.25 -3.87 -10.73
CA SER A 47 1.32 -4.86 -10.53
C SER A 47 1.20 -5.69 -9.25
N ARG A 48 0.31 -5.33 -8.35
CA ARG A 48 0.22 -5.91 -7.00
C ARG A 48 1.45 -5.66 -6.13
N ARG A 49 2.38 -4.84 -6.60
CA ARG A 49 3.59 -4.49 -5.89
C ARG A 49 3.29 -3.63 -4.67
N ILE A 50 3.89 -3.97 -3.54
CA ILE A 50 3.97 -3.06 -2.41
C ILE A 50 5.05 -2.03 -2.73
N ILE A 51 4.61 -0.83 -3.14
CA ILE A 51 5.51 0.26 -3.57
C ILE A 51 6.31 0.78 -2.39
N SER A 52 5.64 0.96 -1.27
CA SER A 52 6.25 1.43 -0.03
C SER A 52 5.54 0.87 1.18
N HIS A 53 6.30 0.75 2.24
CA HIS A 53 5.82 0.38 3.56
C HIS A 53 6.62 1.10 4.64
N LYS A 54 6.02 1.34 5.78
CA LYS A 54 6.70 1.94 6.93
C LYS A 54 6.15 1.38 8.22
N VAL A 55 7.04 1.05 9.14
CA VAL A 55 6.69 0.58 10.48
C VAL A 55 6.92 1.69 11.48
N GLY A 56 5.91 1.98 12.30
CA GLY A 56 5.93 2.99 13.34
C GLY A 56 5.39 2.49 14.67
N LYS A 57 5.78 3.17 15.75
CA LYS A 57 5.27 2.88 17.09
C LYS A 57 3.85 3.45 17.32
N PHE A 58 3.46 4.44 16.52
CA PHE A 58 2.18 5.10 16.61
C PHE A 58 1.44 5.06 15.27
N MET A 59 0.12 4.88 15.35
CA MET A 59 -0.78 4.97 14.20
C MET A 59 -1.19 6.43 13.99
N ASP A 60 -0.25 7.24 13.55
CA ASP A 60 -0.42 8.68 13.39
C ASP A 60 -0.47 9.12 11.90
N ILE A 61 -0.75 10.40 11.70
CA ILE A 61 -0.81 11.02 10.37
C ILE A 61 0.57 11.01 9.70
N LYS A 62 1.63 11.15 10.49
CA LYS A 62 3.00 11.15 10.01
C LYS A 62 3.36 9.82 9.35
N LEU A 63 2.92 8.70 9.93
CA LEU A 63 3.17 7.37 9.39
C LEU A 63 2.63 7.24 7.95
N VAL A 64 1.38 7.60 7.71
CA VAL A 64 0.74 7.48 6.40
C VAL A 64 1.29 8.48 5.38
N ILE A 65 1.59 9.71 5.80
CA ILE A 65 2.19 10.72 4.92
C ILE A 65 3.62 10.31 4.51
N ASP A 66 4.43 9.82 5.44
CA ASP A 66 5.79 9.38 5.15
C ASP A 66 5.80 8.15 4.24
N THR A 67 4.85 7.22 4.42
CA THR A 67 4.68 6.08 3.51
C THR A 67 4.31 6.56 2.10
N LEU A 68 3.39 7.53 1.98
CA LEU A 68 3.00 8.09 0.68
C LEU A 68 4.14 8.88 0.02
N LYS A 69 4.90 9.67 0.77
CA LYS A 69 6.10 10.35 0.26
C LYS A 69 7.11 9.38 -0.34
N MET A 70 7.35 8.26 0.36
CA MET A 70 8.27 7.23 -0.11
C MET A 70 7.76 6.56 -1.39
N ALA A 71 6.46 6.28 -1.48
CA ALA A 71 5.84 5.72 -2.69
C ALA A 71 6.03 6.67 -3.89
N ILE A 72 5.71 7.95 -3.70
CA ILE A 72 5.90 8.98 -4.73
C ILE A 72 7.36 9.07 -5.17
N TYR A 73 8.30 9.08 -4.23
CA TYR A 73 9.73 9.12 -4.53
C TYR A 73 10.18 7.92 -5.37
N LYS A 74 9.73 6.70 -5.01
CA LYS A 74 10.07 5.47 -5.75
C LYS A 74 9.47 5.41 -7.15
N ARG A 75 8.29 6.03 -7.37
CA ARG A 75 7.55 5.97 -8.64
C ARG A 75 7.84 7.14 -9.59
N GLY A 76 8.17 8.30 -9.09
CA GLY A 76 8.40 9.52 -9.86
C GLY A 76 7.11 10.10 -10.42
N ASP A 77 6.72 9.70 -11.62
CA ASP A 77 5.48 10.17 -12.25
C ASP A 77 4.25 9.50 -11.64
N ILE A 78 3.33 10.34 -11.16
CA ILE A 78 2.05 9.95 -10.54
C ILE A 78 0.88 10.74 -11.11
N THR A 79 0.97 11.14 -12.37
CA THR A 79 -0.09 11.90 -13.04
C THR A 79 -1.40 11.12 -13.02
N ASP A 80 -2.49 11.80 -12.64
CA ASP A 80 -3.86 11.26 -12.51
C ASP A 80 -4.04 10.11 -11.51
N LEU A 81 -3.11 9.97 -10.55
CA LEU A 81 -3.17 8.92 -9.54
C LEU A 81 -4.42 9.02 -8.67
N ILE A 82 -5.12 7.90 -8.52
CA ILE A 82 -6.14 7.70 -7.49
C ILE A 82 -5.55 6.86 -6.36
N ILE A 83 -5.55 7.38 -5.13
CA ILE A 83 -5.24 6.59 -3.94
C ILE A 83 -6.53 6.24 -3.19
N HIS A 84 -6.78 4.95 -2.98
CA HIS A 84 -7.93 4.47 -2.23
C HIS A 84 -7.52 4.05 -0.82
N THR A 85 -8.31 4.47 0.18
CA THR A 85 -8.05 4.19 1.60
C THR A 85 -9.37 3.89 2.31
N ASP A 86 -9.28 3.36 3.51
CA ASP A 86 -10.41 3.37 4.44
C ASP A 86 -10.71 4.80 4.94
N ARG A 87 -11.64 4.92 5.89
CA ARG A 87 -11.98 6.20 6.55
C ARG A 87 -11.26 6.36 7.89
N GLY A 88 -10.08 5.78 8.05
CA GLY A 88 -9.25 5.98 9.22
C GLY A 88 -8.97 7.48 9.46
N SER A 89 -8.91 7.88 10.72
CA SER A 89 -8.71 9.29 11.10
C SER A 89 -7.45 9.91 10.47
N GLN A 90 -6.42 9.09 10.22
CA GLN A 90 -5.17 9.49 9.58
C GLN A 90 -5.41 9.93 8.14
N TYR A 91 -6.16 9.15 7.37
CA TYR A 91 -6.50 9.42 5.96
C TYR A 91 -7.54 10.53 5.82
N MET A 92 -8.42 10.69 6.82
CA MET A 92 -9.43 11.75 6.86
C MET A 92 -8.88 13.08 7.39
N SER A 93 -7.63 13.11 7.85
CA SER A 93 -7.01 14.32 8.40
C SER A 93 -6.88 15.43 7.35
N LYS A 94 -6.91 16.68 7.82
CA LYS A 94 -6.70 17.85 6.95
C LYS A 94 -5.31 17.85 6.31
N GLU A 95 -4.31 17.39 7.06
CA GLU A 95 -2.92 17.32 6.65
C GLU A 95 -2.74 16.32 5.48
N TYR A 96 -3.30 15.12 5.61
CA TYR A 96 -3.21 14.10 4.56
C TYR A 96 -3.90 14.55 3.27
N ARG A 97 -5.12 15.09 3.38
CA ARG A 97 -5.88 15.62 2.24
C ARG A 97 -5.15 16.78 1.56
N LYS A 98 -4.60 17.72 2.34
CA LYS A 98 -3.81 18.83 1.81
C LYS A 98 -2.56 18.35 1.09
N PHE A 99 -1.90 17.33 1.64
CA PHE A 99 -0.73 16.74 1.01
C PHE A 99 -1.07 16.08 -0.34
N CYS A 100 -2.13 15.28 -0.41
CA CYS A 100 -2.60 14.67 -1.66
C CYS A 100 -2.99 15.73 -2.70
N ALA A 101 -3.76 16.73 -2.31
CA ALA A 101 -4.17 17.83 -3.20
C ALA A 101 -2.96 18.59 -3.77
N LYS A 102 -1.93 18.87 -2.95
CA LYS A 102 -0.69 19.51 -3.41
C LYS A 102 0.07 18.66 -4.45
N LYS A 103 -0.10 17.34 -4.40
CA LYS A 103 0.54 16.37 -5.33
C LYS A 103 -0.35 15.98 -6.51
N GLY A 104 -1.54 16.56 -6.65
CA GLY A 104 -2.48 16.21 -7.71
C GLY A 104 -3.10 14.82 -7.56
N ILE A 105 -3.05 14.23 -6.37
CA ILE A 105 -3.56 12.89 -6.09
C ILE A 105 -5.04 12.97 -5.71
N SER A 106 -5.89 12.23 -6.42
CA SER A 106 -7.31 12.05 -6.10
C SER A 106 -7.48 10.99 -5.00
N ILE A 107 -8.20 11.35 -3.92
CA ILE A 107 -8.45 10.41 -2.82
C ILE A 107 -9.83 9.75 -3.00
N SER A 108 -9.84 8.43 -2.98
CA SER A 108 -11.05 7.60 -2.92
C SER A 108 -11.16 6.95 -1.54
N TYR A 109 -12.36 6.95 -0.96
CA TYR A 109 -12.59 6.37 0.36
C TYR A 109 -13.54 5.19 0.31
N SER A 110 -13.24 4.12 1.04
CA SER A 110 -14.17 3.02 1.28
C SER A 110 -15.48 3.52 1.88
N ARG A 111 -16.59 2.86 1.57
CA ARG A 111 -17.85 3.11 2.27
C ARG A 111 -17.74 2.64 3.72
N LYS A 112 -18.42 3.34 4.63
CA LYS A 112 -18.39 2.98 6.04
C LYS A 112 -18.91 1.53 6.23
N GLY A 113 -18.14 0.73 6.94
CA GLY A 113 -18.50 -0.66 7.25
C GLY A 113 -18.48 -1.63 6.06
N ASN A 114 -17.75 -1.29 4.98
CA ASN A 114 -17.68 -2.14 3.80
C ASN A 114 -16.22 -2.57 3.49
N PRO A 115 -15.75 -3.71 4.03
CA PRO A 115 -14.39 -4.19 3.85
C PRO A 115 -14.07 -4.51 2.38
N TYR A 116 -15.04 -4.92 1.58
CA TYR A 116 -14.83 -5.25 0.16
C TYR A 116 -14.32 -4.07 -0.68
N ASP A 117 -14.49 -2.85 -0.19
CA ASP A 117 -14.04 -1.67 -0.92
C ASP A 117 -12.50 -1.52 -0.88
N ASN A 118 -11.80 -2.14 0.09
CA ASN A 118 -10.33 -2.13 0.23
C ASN A 118 -9.70 -3.54 0.19
N ALA A 119 -10.42 -4.51 -0.39
CA ALA A 119 -10.10 -5.94 -0.33
C ALA A 119 -8.67 -6.30 -0.78
N CYS A 120 -8.09 -5.57 -1.73
CA CYS A 120 -6.76 -5.90 -2.27
C CYS A 120 -5.66 -5.74 -1.23
N ILE A 121 -5.63 -4.63 -0.49
CA ILE A 121 -4.61 -4.39 0.53
C ILE A 121 -4.91 -5.17 1.81
N GLU A 122 -6.19 -5.37 2.15
CA GLU A 122 -6.59 -6.22 3.27
C GLU A 122 -6.17 -7.68 3.04
N SER A 123 -6.33 -8.20 1.82
CA SER A 123 -5.84 -9.51 1.42
C SER A 123 -4.31 -9.62 1.54
N PHE A 124 -3.58 -8.59 1.17
CA PHE A 124 -2.12 -8.54 1.38
C PHE A 124 -1.79 -8.63 2.87
N HIS A 125 -2.43 -7.81 3.72
CA HIS A 125 -2.17 -7.85 5.17
C HIS A 125 -2.54 -9.20 5.79
N ALA A 126 -3.63 -9.82 5.36
CA ALA A 126 -4.00 -11.17 5.82
C ALA A 126 -2.95 -12.21 5.42
N THR A 127 -2.47 -12.15 4.19
CA THR A 127 -1.40 -13.01 3.67
C THR A 127 -0.10 -12.81 4.44
N LEU A 128 0.35 -11.57 4.61
CA LEU A 128 1.53 -11.22 5.40
C LEU A 128 1.45 -11.79 6.82
N LYS A 129 0.30 -11.63 7.49
CA LYS A 129 0.12 -12.17 8.84
C LYS A 129 0.18 -13.68 8.87
N LYS A 130 -0.49 -14.35 7.94
CA LYS A 130 -0.55 -15.81 7.86
C LYS A 130 0.79 -16.44 7.48
N GLU A 131 1.46 -15.89 6.46
CA GLU A 131 2.67 -16.49 5.90
C GLU A 131 3.93 -16.16 6.72
N TYR A 132 3.94 -15.02 7.41
CA TYR A 132 5.15 -14.55 8.08
C TYR A 132 4.91 -14.16 9.55
N VAL A 133 4.07 -13.16 9.82
CA VAL A 133 3.98 -12.55 11.16
C VAL A 133 3.63 -13.55 12.26
N HIS A 134 2.71 -14.48 12.00
CA HIS A 134 2.28 -15.47 12.99
C HIS A 134 3.36 -16.52 13.32
N ASN A 135 4.36 -16.65 12.46
CA ASN A 135 5.48 -17.59 12.65
C ASN A 135 6.72 -16.91 13.27
N GLU A 136 6.67 -15.58 13.47
CA GLU A 136 7.78 -14.78 13.95
C GLU A 136 7.53 -14.23 15.37
N ASN A 137 8.62 -14.01 16.08
CA ASN A 137 8.61 -13.39 17.39
C ASN A 137 9.45 -12.11 17.36
N PHE A 138 8.85 -10.99 17.01
CA PHE A 138 9.55 -9.72 16.97
C PHE A 138 9.86 -9.20 18.38
N GLU A 139 11.13 -8.95 18.64
CA GLU A 139 11.59 -8.47 19.93
C GLU A 139 11.18 -7.00 20.16
N ASN A 140 11.36 -6.16 19.15
CA ASN A 140 11.14 -4.72 19.22
C ASN A 140 10.80 -4.15 17.83
N LEU A 141 10.59 -2.84 17.76
CA LEU A 141 10.30 -2.12 16.53
C LEU A 141 11.36 -2.33 15.44
N GLU A 142 12.64 -2.42 15.81
CA GLU A 142 13.73 -2.58 14.85
C GLU A 142 13.72 -3.97 14.21
N SER A 143 13.57 -5.03 15.01
CA SER A 143 13.42 -6.39 14.49
C SER A 143 12.19 -6.52 13.60
N LEU A 144 11.09 -5.84 13.95
CA LEU A 144 9.90 -5.78 13.11
C LEU A 144 10.17 -5.06 11.77
N ARG A 145 10.91 -3.94 11.78
CA ARG A 145 11.29 -3.23 10.55
C ARG A 145 12.10 -4.11 9.61
N SER A 146 13.10 -4.81 10.15
CA SER A 146 13.94 -5.73 9.37
C SER A 146 13.11 -6.87 8.79
N GLY A 147 12.24 -7.48 9.57
CA GLY A 147 11.37 -8.55 9.10
C GLY A 147 10.37 -8.09 8.04
N MET A 148 9.78 -6.91 8.19
CA MET A 148 8.88 -6.36 7.16
C MET A 148 9.62 -6.03 5.85
N TYR A 149 10.85 -5.55 5.94
CA TYR A 149 11.68 -5.34 4.76
C TYR A 149 11.99 -6.66 4.04
N GLU A 150 12.43 -7.67 4.78
CA GLU A 150 12.74 -9.00 4.24
C GLU A 150 11.53 -9.63 3.57
N TYR A 151 10.39 -9.66 4.27
CA TYR A 151 9.17 -10.23 3.70
C TYR A 151 8.67 -9.44 2.50
N ILE A 152 8.57 -8.11 2.58
CA ILE A 152 7.92 -7.30 1.53
C ILE A 152 8.84 -7.09 0.33
N GLU A 153 10.08 -6.60 0.57
CA GLU A 153 10.95 -6.21 -0.53
C GLU A 153 11.69 -7.41 -1.13
N ILE A 154 12.11 -8.39 -0.31
CA ILE A 154 12.88 -9.52 -0.80
C ILE A 154 11.97 -10.65 -1.28
N TRP A 155 10.98 -11.06 -0.50
CA TRP A 155 10.15 -12.22 -0.84
C TRP A 155 8.89 -11.84 -1.60
N TYR A 156 8.00 -11.01 -1.06
CA TYR A 156 6.69 -10.71 -1.66
C TYR A 156 6.83 -10.06 -3.05
N ASN A 157 7.60 -8.99 -3.15
CA ASN A 157 7.75 -8.27 -4.41
C ASN A 157 8.57 -9.03 -5.46
N ASN A 158 9.54 -9.88 -5.07
CA ASN A 158 10.43 -10.57 -6.02
C ASN A 158 10.05 -12.02 -6.29
N SER A 159 9.41 -12.72 -5.34
CA SER A 159 9.26 -14.18 -5.45
C SER A 159 7.81 -14.65 -5.36
N ARG A 160 6.93 -13.89 -4.67
CA ARG A 160 5.56 -14.32 -4.49
C ARG A 160 4.77 -14.14 -5.78
N ILE A 161 4.29 -15.25 -6.34
CA ILE A 161 3.48 -15.25 -7.57
C ILE A 161 2.02 -14.85 -7.31
N HIS A 162 1.40 -14.17 -8.28
CA HIS A 162 0.01 -13.73 -8.22
C HIS A 162 -0.74 -14.08 -9.50
N SER A 163 -1.88 -14.76 -9.36
CA SER A 163 -2.71 -15.17 -10.50
C SER A 163 -3.25 -13.97 -11.30
N LYS A 164 -3.54 -12.83 -10.65
CA LYS A 164 -4.06 -11.62 -11.30
C LYS A 164 -3.06 -11.00 -12.30
N ILE A 165 -1.78 -11.25 -12.15
CA ILE A 165 -0.70 -10.75 -13.02
C ILE A 165 0.03 -11.89 -13.76
N GLY A 166 -0.72 -12.94 -14.13
CA GLY A 166 -0.19 -14.01 -14.96
C GLY A 166 0.76 -14.98 -14.26
N PHE A 167 0.58 -15.20 -12.94
CA PHE A 167 1.41 -16.08 -12.12
C PHE A 167 2.91 -15.69 -12.10
N THR A 168 3.16 -14.39 -12.14
CA THR A 168 4.50 -13.81 -11.95
C THR A 168 4.59 -13.09 -10.60
N SER A 169 5.80 -12.74 -10.19
CA SER A 169 5.99 -11.83 -9.06
C SER A 169 5.72 -10.37 -9.48
N PRO A 170 5.39 -9.48 -8.53
CA PRO A 170 5.17 -8.07 -8.83
C PRO A 170 6.33 -7.41 -9.58
N ASN A 171 7.57 -7.70 -9.20
CA ASN A 171 8.75 -7.11 -9.84
C ASN A 171 8.97 -7.66 -11.26
N GLU A 172 8.84 -8.98 -11.46
CA GLU A 172 8.91 -9.59 -12.80
C GLU A 172 7.85 -9.03 -13.74
N TYR A 173 6.63 -8.84 -13.24
CA TYR A 173 5.54 -8.23 -14.00
C TYR A 173 5.88 -6.78 -14.42
N GLU A 174 6.36 -5.94 -13.50
CA GLU A 174 6.78 -4.57 -13.83
C GLU A 174 7.97 -4.52 -14.80
N GLU A 175 8.91 -5.45 -14.70
CA GLU A 175 10.02 -5.57 -15.63
C GLU A 175 9.56 -5.97 -17.04
N SER A 176 8.60 -6.88 -17.15
CA SER A 176 8.02 -7.28 -18.44
C SER A 176 7.34 -6.11 -19.16
N ILE A 177 6.59 -5.26 -18.42
CA ILE A 177 5.98 -4.04 -18.97
C ILE A 177 7.04 -3.08 -19.49
N LYS A 178 8.14 -2.89 -18.74
CA LYS A 178 9.22 -1.99 -19.15
C LYS A 178 9.96 -2.48 -20.41
N LYS A 179 10.12 -3.80 -20.55
CA LYS A 179 10.73 -4.40 -21.76
C LYS A 179 9.79 -4.27 -22.95
N GLY A 180 8.51 -4.61 -22.82
CA GLY A 180 7.53 -4.46 -23.90
C GLY A 180 7.39 -3.01 -24.40
N ASN A 181 7.45 -2.02 -23.52
CA ASN A 181 7.44 -0.61 -23.91
C ASN A 181 8.73 -0.14 -24.63
N LYS A 182 9.87 -0.85 -24.46
CA LYS A 182 11.12 -0.56 -25.17
C LYS A 182 11.17 -1.15 -26.57
N GLU A 183 10.42 -2.21 -26.83
CA GLU A 183 10.33 -2.85 -28.16
C GLU A 183 9.37 -2.11 -29.10
N ILE A 184 8.53 -1.22 -28.58
CA ILE A 184 7.54 -0.45 -29.35
C ILE A 184 8.02 1.00 -29.61
N ALA A 185 9.08 1.45 -28.94
CA ALA A 185 9.65 2.80 -29.07
C ALA A 185 10.90 2.79 -29.94
#